data_2da4769fa90d7291d8084eea69043bb2
#
_entry.id   2da4769fa90d7291d8084eea69043bb2
#
_cell.length_a   1.000
_cell.length_b   1.000
_cell.length_c   1.000
_cell.angle_alpha   90.00
_cell.angle_beta   90.00
_cell.angle_gamma   90.00
#
_symmetry.space_group_name_H-M   'P 1'
#
loop_
_entity.id
_entity.type
_entity.pdbx_description
1 polymer ?
#
loop_
_entity_poly.entity_id
_entity_poly.type
_entity_poly.pdbx_seq_one_letter_code
_entity_poly.pdbx_strand_id
1 'polypeptide(L)'
;MKAAQFKWISTAAFAWLCSAALYAQETKTINNLDASSKTAYFDLETGREVTDTSDDWDIAFNRTTVLVNGGSSGKGQVTAALLKDTSFEQVTKQPANGFKADSDQEKAIPTGSGNGWYEYNMADHSISPIPGRILVIKSSSGKYAKLEILSYYNKSNYNSANYSFRYSFL
;
A
#
# COMPACT_ATOMS: atom_id res chain seq x y z
N MET A 1 -78.55 -23.85 8.27
CA MET A 1 -77.63 -22.95 7.54
C MET A 1 -76.41 -22.69 8.45
N LYS A 2 -75.22 -23.28 8.14
CA LYS A 2 -74.04 -23.12 8.94
C LYS A 2 -73.09 -22.13 8.19
N ALA A 3 -72.79 -21.01 8.83
CA ALA A 3 -71.86 -19.99 8.29
C ALA A 3 -70.45 -20.45 8.48
N ALA A 4 -69.67 -20.49 7.37
CA ALA A 4 -68.23 -20.81 7.38
C ALA A 4 -67.46 -19.52 7.70
N GLN A 5 -66.68 -19.56 8.77
CA GLN A 5 -65.72 -18.48 9.13
C GLN A 5 -64.44 -18.66 8.37
N PHE A 6 -64.09 -17.69 7.52
CA PHE A 6 -62.84 -17.62 6.78
C PHE A 6 -61.79 -16.90 7.66
N LYS A 7 -60.77 -17.65 8.13
CA LYS A 7 -59.63 -17.07 8.86
C LYS A 7 -58.60 -16.58 7.87
N TRP A 8 -58.36 -15.27 7.85
CA TRP A 8 -57.23 -14.66 7.14
C TRP A 8 -55.94 -14.90 7.93
N ILE A 9 -55.00 -15.61 7.35
CA ILE A 9 -53.64 -15.75 7.88
C ILE A 9 -52.79 -14.65 7.22
N SER A 10 -52.48 -13.60 7.98
CA SER A 10 -51.54 -12.55 7.55
C SER A 10 -50.13 -13.10 7.74
N THR A 11 -49.46 -13.44 6.63
CA THR A 11 -48.03 -13.77 6.63
C THR A 11 -47.25 -12.47 6.60
N ALA A 12 -46.72 -12.02 7.74
CA ALA A 12 -45.77 -10.94 7.83
C ALA A 12 -44.40 -11.41 7.33
N ALA A 13 -44.03 -11.00 6.12
CA ALA A 13 -42.69 -11.20 5.60
C ALA A 13 -41.71 -10.21 6.29
N PHE A 14 -40.89 -10.75 7.17
CA PHE A 14 -39.83 -10.00 7.83
C PHE A 14 -38.65 -9.90 6.85
N ALA A 15 -38.53 -8.76 6.15
CA ALA A 15 -37.38 -8.47 5.30
C ALA A 15 -36.19 -8.15 6.21
N TRP A 16 -35.24 -9.09 6.29
CA TRP A 16 -33.93 -8.86 6.92
C TRP A 16 -33.12 -7.96 6.00
N LEU A 17 -33.06 -6.67 6.32
CA LEU A 17 -32.10 -5.74 5.74
C LEU A 17 -30.71 -6.07 6.32
N CYS A 18 -29.93 -6.86 5.57
CA CYS A 18 -28.53 -7.08 5.85
C CYS A 18 -27.78 -5.80 5.47
N SER A 19 -27.60 -4.88 6.43
CA SER A 19 -26.70 -3.73 6.25
C SER A 19 -25.26 -4.26 6.25
N ALA A 20 -24.68 -4.43 5.04
CA ALA A 20 -23.24 -4.61 4.89
C ALA A 20 -22.58 -3.31 5.38
N ALA A 21 -22.03 -3.33 6.58
CA ALA A 21 -21.14 -2.27 7.03
C ALA A 21 -19.92 -2.31 6.12
N LEU A 22 -19.80 -1.33 5.23
CA LEU A 22 -18.54 -1.04 4.54
C LEU A 22 -17.54 -0.58 5.62
N TYR A 23 -16.74 -1.50 6.10
CA TYR A 23 -15.55 -1.13 6.86
C TYR A 23 -14.61 -0.40 5.89
N ALA A 24 -14.64 0.91 5.91
CA ALA A 24 -13.59 1.70 5.28
C ALA A 24 -12.28 1.28 5.95
N GLN A 25 -11.39 0.63 5.22
CA GLN A 25 -10.10 0.23 5.74
C GLN A 25 -9.32 1.48 6.16
N GLU A 26 -8.81 1.46 7.39
CA GLU A 26 -8.08 2.59 7.97
C GLU A 26 -6.85 2.93 7.14
N THR A 27 -6.76 4.19 6.72
CA THR A 27 -5.57 4.71 6.06
C THR A 27 -4.60 5.21 7.12
N LYS A 28 -3.41 4.61 7.16
CA LYS A 28 -2.31 5.03 8.03
C LYS A 28 -1.37 5.95 7.26
N THR A 29 -0.86 6.98 7.94
CA THR A 29 0.14 7.90 7.39
C THR A 29 1.39 7.85 8.24
N ILE A 30 2.52 7.61 7.59
CA ILE A 30 3.86 7.62 8.18
C ILE A 30 4.55 8.89 7.72
N ASN A 31 5.24 9.55 8.64
CA ASN A 31 5.95 10.79 8.34
C ASN A 31 7.42 10.68 8.72
N ASN A 32 8.28 11.19 7.83
CA ASN A 32 9.72 11.35 8.06
C ASN A 32 10.46 10.04 8.42
N LEU A 33 10.10 8.91 7.80
CA LEU A 33 10.86 7.66 7.90
C LEU A 33 12.25 7.89 7.27
N ASP A 34 13.31 7.81 8.08
CA ASP A 34 14.67 8.18 7.67
C ASP A 34 15.41 7.01 6.99
N ALA A 35 15.62 7.14 5.69
CA ALA A 35 16.38 6.24 4.84
C ALA A 35 17.66 6.89 4.27
N SER A 36 18.16 7.97 4.90
CA SER A 36 19.28 8.76 4.38
C SER A 36 20.65 8.11 4.59
N SER A 37 20.86 7.49 5.75
CA SER A 37 22.14 6.90 6.15
C SER A 37 22.14 5.37 6.21
N LYS A 38 20.98 4.78 6.38
CA LYS A 38 20.75 3.33 6.43
C LYS A 38 19.47 2.99 5.69
N THR A 39 19.30 1.73 5.34
CA THR A 39 18.01 1.23 4.85
C THR A 39 17.00 1.26 5.99
N ALA A 40 15.83 1.87 5.75
CA ALA A 40 14.72 1.87 6.67
C ALA A 40 13.76 0.74 6.28
N TYR A 41 13.60 -0.23 7.15
CA TYR A 41 12.72 -1.39 6.96
C TYR A 41 11.38 -1.14 7.67
N PHE A 42 10.29 -1.50 7.02
CA PHE A 42 8.96 -1.21 7.53
C PHE A 42 8.03 -2.42 7.37
N ASP A 43 7.34 -2.77 8.46
CA ASP A 43 6.28 -3.77 8.50
C ASP A 43 4.93 -3.07 8.38
N LEU A 44 4.19 -3.37 7.31
CA LEU A 44 2.88 -2.78 7.03
C LEU A 44 1.80 -3.27 7.99
N GLU A 45 1.91 -4.49 8.51
CA GLU A 45 0.90 -5.06 9.39
C GLU A 45 0.93 -4.42 10.77
N THR A 46 2.11 -4.29 11.34
CA THR A 46 2.28 -3.60 12.63
C THR A 46 2.30 -2.08 12.49
N GLY A 47 2.62 -1.57 11.29
CA GLY A 47 2.74 -0.15 11.02
C GLY A 47 3.97 0.48 11.65
N ARG A 48 5.08 -0.24 11.73
CA ARG A 48 6.30 0.18 12.42
C ARG A 48 7.55 -0.04 11.59
N GLU A 49 8.54 0.82 11.83
CA GLU A 49 9.91 0.55 11.42
C GLU A 49 10.45 -0.67 12.21
N VAL A 50 11.13 -1.56 11.52
CA VAL A 50 11.76 -2.76 12.10
C VAL A 50 13.25 -2.76 11.81
N THR A 51 13.99 -3.66 12.43
CA THR A 51 15.44 -3.80 12.19
C THR A 51 15.69 -4.67 10.96
N ASP A 52 16.87 -4.53 10.37
CA ASP A 52 17.34 -5.33 9.23
C ASP A 52 17.47 -6.84 9.53
N THR A 53 17.58 -7.20 10.80
CA THR A 53 17.63 -8.58 11.28
C THR A 53 16.26 -9.22 11.45
N SER A 54 15.16 -8.44 11.36
CA SER A 54 13.80 -8.96 11.37
C SER A 54 13.46 -9.53 10.00
N ASP A 55 12.88 -10.72 9.96
CA ASP A 55 12.33 -11.29 8.72
C ASP A 55 10.90 -10.75 8.44
N ASP A 56 10.36 -9.90 9.33
CA ASP A 56 8.94 -9.47 9.32
C ASP A 56 8.68 -8.17 8.53
N TRP A 57 9.68 -7.58 7.87
CA TRP A 57 9.45 -6.39 7.07
C TRP A 57 8.76 -6.71 5.73
N ASP A 58 7.98 -5.79 5.21
CA ASP A 58 7.35 -5.90 3.89
C ASP A 58 8.05 -5.03 2.85
N ILE A 59 8.35 -3.79 3.21
CA ILE A 59 8.93 -2.79 2.32
C ILE A 59 10.11 -2.12 3.01
N ALA A 60 11.12 -1.74 2.22
CA ALA A 60 12.23 -0.96 2.74
C ALA A 60 12.61 0.17 1.79
N PHE A 61 13.18 1.22 2.36
CA PHE A 61 13.62 2.40 1.64
C PHE A 61 15.12 2.58 1.82
N ASN A 62 15.83 2.75 0.71
CA ASN A 62 17.26 3.06 0.70
C ASN A 62 17.50 4.20 -0.28
N ARG A 63 17.70 5.42 0.24
CA ARG A 63 17.72 6.64 -0.58
C ARG A 63 16.48 6.68 -1.48
N THR A 64 16.63 6.63 -2.81
CA THR A 64 15.50 6.64 -3.77
C THR A 64 14.97 5.26 -4.14
N THR A 65 15.62 4.20 -3.67
CA THR A 65 15.24 2.81 -3.99
C THR A 65 14.21 2.30 -2.99
N VAL A 66 13.15 1.72 -3.52
CA VAL A 66 12.15 0.97 -2.75
C VAL A 66 12.41 -0.52 -2.96
N LEU A 67 12.52 -1.26 -1.86
CA LEU A 67 12.79 -2.70 -1.82
C LEU A 67 11.57 -3.44 -1.24
N VAL A 68 11.39 -4.69 -1.65
CA VAL A 68 10.41 -5.60 -1.05
C VAL A 68 11.10 -6.80 -0.42
N ASN A 69 10.54 -7.33 0.68
CA ASN A 69 11.08 -8.52 1.35
C ASN A 69 10.80 -9.78 0.52
N GLY A 70 11.46 -9.89 -0.61
CA GLY A 70 11.32 -11.00 -1.53
C GLY A 70 12.38 -10.98 -2.62
N GLY A 71 12.69 -12.15 -3.15
CA GLY A 71 13.72 -12.30 -4.18
C GLY A 71 15.13 -11.96 -3.69
N SER A 72 15.84 -11.06 -4.37
CA SER A 72 17.24 -10.71 -4.03
C SER A 72 17.37 -9.76 -2.84
N SER A 73 16.31 -9.11 -2.40
CA SER A 73 16.36 -8.10 -1.32
C SER A 73 15.95 -8.62 0.04
N GLY A 74 15.30 -9.77 0.13
CA GLY A 74 14.88 -10.38 1.39
C GLY A 74 14.46 -11.83 1.25
N LYS A 75 14.32 -12.52 2.39
CA LYS A 75 13.98 -13.95 2.45
C LYS A 75 12.48 -14.22 2.44
N GLY A 76 11.66 -13.17 2.58
CA GLY A 76 10.21 -13.26 2.54
C GLY A 76 9.66 -13.54 1.14
N GLN A 77 8.34 -13.54 1.04
CA GLN A 77 7.62 -13.77 -0.22
C GLN A 77 6.84 -12.52 -0.67
N VAL A 78 7.28 -11.36 -0.22
CA VAL A 78 6.66 -10.09 -0.57
C VAL A 78 6.88 -9.78 -2.05
N THR A 79 5.82 -9.35 -2.71
CA THR A 79 5.86 -8.87 -4.08
C THR A 79 5.15 -7.53 -4.20
N ALA A 80 5.51 -6.73 -5.18
CA ALA A 80 4.84 -5.47 -5.43
C ALA A 80 4.54 -5.24 -6.91
N ALA A 81 3.51 -4.44 -7.16
CA ALA A 81 3.16 -3.90 -8.47
C ALA A 81 3.09 -2.38 -8.38
N LEU A 82 3.59 -1.68 -9.40
CA LEU A 82 3.45 -0.24 -9.54
C LEU A 82 2.30 0.07 -10.49
N LEU A 83 1.26 0.69 -9.97
CA LEU A 83 0.18 1.25 -10.78
C LEU A 83 0.53 2.68 -11.19
N LYS A 84 0.12 3.05 -12.39
CA LYS A 84 0.35 4.37 -12.99
C LYS A 84 -0.99 5.00 -13.34
N ASP A 85 -1.03 6.33 -13.35
CA ASP A 85 -2.17 7.12 -13.79
C ASP A 85 -3.47 6.80 -13.03
N THR A 86 -3.35 6.53 -11.72
CA THR A 86 -4.48 6.25 -10.83
C THR A 86 -4.31 6.95 -9.48
N SER A 87 -5.40 7.22 -8.76
CA SER A 87 -5.30 7.78 -7.41
C SER A 87 -5.35 6.69 -6.33
N PHE A 88 -4.86 7.04 -5.13
CA PHE A 88 -4.93 6.16 -3.97
C PHE A 88 -6.36 5.68 -3.68
N GLU A 89 -7.33 6.56 -3.83
CA GLU A 89 -8.75 6.30 -3.57
C GLU A 89 -9.36 5.35 -4.62
N GLN A 90 -8.91 5.44 -5.88
CA GLN A 90 -9.41 4.59 -6.97
C GLN A 90 -8.94 3.14 -6.87
N VAL A 91 -7.83 2.88 -6.15
CA VAL A 91 -7.35 1.52 -5.94
C VAL A 91 -8.15 0.87 -4.79
N THR A 92 -9.22 0.17 -5.14
CA THR A 92 -10.13 -0.49 -4.19
C THR A 92 -9.91 -2.01 -4.10
N LYS A 93 -9.08 -2.56 -5.00
CA LYS A 93 -8.69 -3.97 -5.03
C LYS A 93 -7.31 -4.11 -5.67
N GLN A 94 -6.66 -5.25 -5.41
CA GLN A 94 -5.38 -5.57 -6.03
C GLN A 94 -5.49 -5.73 -7.55
N PRO A 95 -4.47 -5.35 -8.33
CA PRO A 95 -4.42 -5.63 -9.77
C PRO A 95 -4.34 -7.15 -10.02
N ALA A 96 -4.83 -7.59 -11.18
CA ALA A 96 -4.83 -9.00 -11.54
C ALA A 96 -3.41 -9.56 -11.83
N ASN A 97 -2.47 -8.69 -12.17
CA ASN A 97 -1.09 -9.05 -12.53
C ASN A 97 -0.12 -7.90 -12.21
N GLY A 98 1.16 -8.07 -12.60
CA GLY A 98 2.19 -7.05 -12.44
C GLY A 98 2.99 -7.17 -11.12
N PHE A 99 2.66 -8.12 -10.26
CA PHE A 99 3.43 -8.37 -9.04
C PHE A 99 4.78 -9.01 -9.36
N LYS A 100 5.85 -8.43 -8.83
CA LYS A 100 7.22 -8.92 -8.92
C LYS A 100 7.87 -8.92 -7.54
N ALA A 101 8.79 -9.85 -7.29
CA ALA A 101 9.79 -9.72 -6.25
C ALA A 101 11.00 -8.95 -6.79
N ASP A 102 11.88 -8.52 -5.90
CA ASP A 102 13.16 -7.93 -6.30
C ASP A 102 14.08 -8.99 -6.93
N SER A 103 14.83 -8.61 -7.95
CA SER A 103 15.91 -9.41 -8.52
C SER A 103 17.22 -8.62 -8.54
N ASP A 104 18.29 -9.25 -8.91
CA ASP A 104 19.60 -8.57 -9.06
C ASP A 104 19.60 -7.59 -10.23
N GLN A 105 18.76 -7.84 -11.25
CA GLN A 105 18.69 -7.02 -12.45
C GLN A 105 17.64 -5.91 -12.33
N GLU A 106 16.53 -6.17 -11.64
CA GLU A 106 15.40 -5.25 -11.57
C GLU A 106 14.72 -5.32 -10.20
N LYS A 107 14.34 -4.18 -9.64
CA LYS A 107 13.52 -4.13 -8.43
C LYS A 107 12.01 -4.21 -8.78
N ALA A 108 11.22 -4.75 -7.87
CA ALA A 108 9.76 -4.82 -8.02
C ALA A 108 9.16 -3.44 -8.32
N ILE A 109 9.68 -2.41 -7.66
CA ILE A 109 9.40 -1.01 -7.98
C ILE A 109 10.58 -0.47 -8.79
N PRO A 110 10.38 -0.14 -10.09
CA PRO A 110 11.46 0.30 -10.97
C PRO A 110 12.22 1.49 -10.40
N THR A 111 13.55 1.49 -10.57
CA THR A 111 14.42 2.57 -10.16
C THR A 111 14.59 3.62 -11.26
N GLY A 112 15.07 4.79 -10.88
CA GLY A 112 15.36 5.88 -11.80
C GLY A 112 14.19 6.85 -12.00
N SER A 113 14.54 8.08 -12.37
CA SER A 113 13.59 9.16 -12.61
C SER A 113 12.58 8.80 -13.71
N GLY A 114 11.30 9.04 -13.45
CA GLY A 114 10.21 8.76 -14.39
C GLY A 114 9.77 7.30 -14.48
N ASN A 115 10.62 6.34 -14.08
CA ASN A 115 10.34 4.91 -14.20
C ASN A 115 9.51 4.37 -13.04
N GLY A 116 9.93 4.68 -11.82
CA GLY A 116 9.32 4.25 -10.57
C GLY A 116 8.37 5.27 -9.98
N TRP A 117 8.58 5.58 -8.73
CA TRP A 117 7.68 6.43 -7.94
C TRP A 117 8.01 7.93 -8.03
N TYR A 118 9.20 8.32 -8.51
CA TYR A 118 9.67 9.70 -8.45
C TYR A 118 10.18 10.25 -9.79
N GLU A 119 10.22 11.58 -9.86
CA GLU A 119 10.90 12.35 -10.88
C GLU A 119 12.03 13.18 -10.25
N TYR A 120 13.16 13.27 -10.95
CA TYR A 120 14.30 14.11 -10.58
C TYR A 120 14.34 15.36 -11.46
N ASN A 121 14.31 16.52 -10.82
CA ASN A 121 14.42 17.79 -11.50
C ASN A 121 15.90 18.21 -11.62
N MET A 122 16.38 18.34 -12.85
CA MET A 122 17.77 18.71 -13.15
C MET A 122 18.10 20.17 -12.81
N ALA A 123 17.11 21.05 -12.70
CA ALA A 123 17.34 22.49 -12.49
C ALA A 123 17.68 22.82 -11.02
N ASP A 124 17.03 22.13 -10.08
CA ASP A 124 17.19 22.37 -8.64
C ASP A 124 17.61 21.11 -7.86
N HIS A 125 17.87 20.02 -8.58
CA HIS A 125 18.28 18.73 -8.03
C HIS A 125 17.26 18.11 -7.05
N SER A 126 16.00 18.49 -7.16
CA SER A 126 14.93 17.97 -6.31
C SER A 126 14.38 16.63 -6.81
N ILE A 127 13.84 15.84 -5.87
CA ILE A 127 13.14 14.59 -6.11
C ILE A 127 11.69 14.76 -5.67
N SER A 128 10.75 14.50 -6.56
CA SER A 128 9.32 14.62 -6.27
C SER A 128 8.59 13.33 -6.60
N PRO A 129 7.68 12.86 -5.74
CA PRO A 129 6.78 11.77 -6.11
C PRO A 129 5.98 12.13 -7.35
N ILE A 130 5.84 11.18 -8.28
CA ILE A 130 5.01 11.36 -9.47
C ILE A 130 3.55 11.13 -9.08
N PRO A 131 2.66 12.11 -9.29
CA PRO A 131 1.24 11.92 -9.04
C PRO A 131 0.68 10.71 -9.78
N GLY A 132 -0.22 9.97 -9.14
CA GLY A 132 -0.84 8.80 -9.76
C GLY A 132 0.02 7.54 -9.75
N ARG A 133 1.12 7.50 -8.99
CA ARG A 133 1.95 6.31 -8.77
C ARG A 133 1.55 5.64 -7.45
N ILE A 134 0.88 4.49 -7.55
CA ILE A 134 0.45 3.72 -6.38
C ILE A 134 1.16 2.36 -6.38
N LEU A 135 1.84 2.06 -5.28
CA LEU A 135 2.45 0.77 -5.04
C LEU A 135 1.39 -0.16 -4.44
N VAL A 136 1.21 -1.33 -5.01
CA VAL A 136 0.39 -2.39 -4.39
C VAL A 136 1.32 -3.50 -3.96
N ILE A 137 1.33 -3.78 -2.66
CA ILE A 137 2.25 -4.71 -2.01
C ILE A 137 1.44 -5.92 -1.55
N LYS A 138 1.88 -7.11 -1.93
CA LYS A 138 1.39 -8.37 -1.36
C LYS A 138 2.37 -8.79 -0.27
N SER A 139 1.94 -8.73 1.00
CA SER A 139 2.75 -9.10 2.16
C SER A 139 3.06 -10.59 2.20
N SER A 140 3.99 -10.99 3.06
CA SER A 140 4.31 -12.41 3.31
C SER A 140 3.11 -13.19 3.85
N SER A 141 2.18 -12.55 4.56
CA SER A 141 0.94 -13.15 5.02
C SER A 141 -0.14 -13.29 3.93
N GLY A 142 0.13 -12.76 2.73
CA GLY A 142 -0.79 -12.80 1.60
C GLY A 142 -1.81 -11.66 1.55
N LYS A 143 -1.76 -10.71 2.49
CA LYS A 143 -2.59 -9.51 2.46
C LYS A 143 -2.07 -8.53 1.42
N TYR A 144 -2.96 -7.72 0.88
CA TYR A 144 -2.61 -6.66 -0.07
C TYR A 144 -2.74 -5.31 0.59
N ALA A 145 -1.72 -4.46 0.43
CA ALA A 145 -1.75 -3.07 0.83
C ALA A 145 -1.48 -2.17 -0.38
N LYS A 146 -2.19 -1.06 -0.46
CA LYS A 146 -1.86 0.04 -1.38
C LYS A 146 -1.07 1.09 -0.61
N LEU A 147 -0.05 1.67 -1.26
CA LEU A 147 0.83 2.66 -0.68
C LEU A 147 1.10 3.79 -1.68
N GLU A 148 1.04 5.02 -1.21
CA GLU A 148 1.41 6.22 -1.95
C GLU A 148 2.50 6.99 -1.22
N ILE A 149 3.60 7.28 -1.91
CA ILE A 149 4.67 8.12 -1.39
C ILE A 149 4.26 9.59 -1.56
N LEU A 150 4.22 10.33 -0.46
CA LEU A 150 3.76 11.71 -0.40
C LEU A 150 4.92 12.72 -0.43
N SER A 151 6.08 12.35 0.13
CA SER A 151 7.27 13.19 0.19
C SER A 151 8.53 12.36 0.34
N TYR A 152 9.62 12.88 -0.22
CA TYR A 152 10.98 12.37 -0.06
C TYR A 152 11.80 13.18 0.97
N TYR A 153 11.26 14.32 1.40
CA TYR A 153 11.95 15.26 2.28
C TYR A 153 11.28 15.35 3.63
N ASN A 154 12.09 15.52 4.66
CA ASN A 154 11.64 15.82 6.00
C ASN A 154 10.92 17.17 6.03
N LYS A 155 9.71 17.20 6.59
CA LYS A 155 8.87 18.41 6.61
C LYS A 155 9.46 19.57 7.42
N SER A 156 10.36 19.28 8.38
CA SER A 156 10.89 20.30 9.31
C SER A 156 12.22 20.89 8.88
N ASN A 157 13.11 20.05 8.28
CA ASN A 157 14.49 20.46 7.97
C ASN A 157 14.89 20.21 6.52
N TYR A 158 13.95 19.71 5.70
CA TYR A 158 14.15 19.41 4.27
C TYR A 158 15.26 18.41 3.96
N ASN A 159 15.71 17.61 4.93
CA ASN A 159 16.63 16.53 4.67
C ASN A 159 16.01 15.50 3.72
N SER A 160 16.78 15.11 2.71
CA SER A 160 16.37 14.12 1.70
C SER A 160 16.34 12.71 2.29
N ALA A 161 15.72 11.77 1.56
CA ALA A 161 15.54 10.38 1.96
C ALA A 161 14.80 10.22 3.31
N ASN A 162 13.88 11.13 3.59
CA ASN A 162 12.97 11.10 4.73
C ASN A 162 11.55 10.94 4.21
N TYR A 163 11.11 9.68 4.11
CA TYR A 163 9.86 9.35 3.46
C TYR A 163 8.64 9.70 4.29
N SER A 164 7.67 10.37 3.65
CA SER A 164 6.30 10.39 4.13
C SER A 164 5.43 9.65 3.13
N PHE A 165 4.62 8.71 3.60
CA PHE A 165 3.73 7.91 2.77
C PHE A 165 2.44 7.57 3.51
N ARG A 166 1.40 7.25 2.75
CA ARG A 166 0.16 6.69 3.29
C ARG A 166 -0.07 5.29 2.73
N TYR A 167 -0.73 4.45 3.51
CA TYR A 167 -1.12 3.12 3.06
C TYR A 167 -2.41 2.66 3.72
N SER A 168 -3.09 1.72 3.08
CA SER A 168 -4.18 0.94 3.67
C SER A 168 -4.19 -0.45 3.07
N PHE A 169 -4.68 -1.43 3.80
CA PHE A 169 -4.94 -2.75 3.24
C PHE A 169 -6.12 -2.69 2.25
N LEU A 170 -6.23 -3.67 1.34
CA LEU A 170 -7.27 -3.79 0.31
C LEU A 170 -8.25 -4.90 0.65
#